data_d47f4e56d1436f6c06244ec213376539
#
_entry.id   d47f4e56d1436f6c06244ec213376539
#
_cell.length_a   1.000
_cell.length_b   1.000
_cell.length_c   1.000
_cell.angle_alpha   90.00
_cell.angle_beta   90.00
_cell.angle_gamma   90.00
#
_symmetry.space_group_name_H-M   'P 1'
#
loop_
_entity.id
_entity.type
_entity.pdbx_description
1 polymer ?
#
loop_
_entity_poly.entity_id
_entity_poly.type
_entity_poly.pdbx_seq_one_letter_code
_entity_poly.pdbx_strand_id
1 'polypeptide(L)'
;NGTKGGLGSSYLSNIIHDYAGEIKPSDNSIISEPKIEIDTQGRFNPHLDYKIFMVPALMAQLLMMLCGFLPALNIVSEKEFGTIEQINVTPVSKFTFILAKLIPYWIAGLIILTIGILLARVVYGLSPAGPLWLLYFFALLFIVVISGMGLVVSNYSQTMQQAMFVMFFFLIIIMLM
;
A
#
# COMPACT_ATOMS: atom_id res chain seq x y z
N ASN A 1 -2.21 -9.91 -3.77
CA ASN A 1 -3.01 -11.15 -3.93
C ASN A 1 -2.41 -12.15 -4.95
N GLY A 2 -1.08 -12.26 -4.99
CA GLY A 2 -0.38 -13.22 -5.84
C GLY A 2 -0.77 -14.69 -5.56
N THR A 3 -0.99 -15.06 -4.31
CA THR A 3 -1.40 -16.41 -3.92
C THR A 3 -2.82 -16.77 -4.37
N LYS A 4 -3.78 -15.85 -4.27
CA LYS A 4 -5.16 -16.09 -4.76
C LYS A 4 -5.22 -16.14 -6.29
N GLY A 5 -4.43 -15.32 -6.97
CA GLY A 5 -4.31 -15.35 -8.44
C GLY A 5 -3.64 -16.64 -8.93
N GLY A 6 -2.60 -17.12 -8.23
CA GLY A 6 -1.93 -18.38 -8.56
C GLY A 6 -2.82 -19.61 -8.33
N LEU A 7 -3.57 -19.64 -7.23
CA LEU A 7 -4.54 -20.72 -6.97
C LEU A 7 -5.67 -20.69 -8.01
N GLY A 8 -6.23 -19.51 -8.34
CA GLY A 8 -7.28 -19.40 -9.34
C GLY A 8 -6.84 -19.86 -10.73
N SER A 9 -5.61 -19.53 -11.15
CA SER A 9 -5.06 -19.98 -12.44
C SER A 9 -4.81 -21.48 -12.47
N SER A 10 -4.33 -22.09 -11.36
CA SER A 10 -4.11 -23.53 -11.29
C SER A 10 -5.41 -24.32 -11.32
N TYR A 11 -6.47 -23.84 -10.64
CA TYR A 11 -7.80 -24.46 -10.71
C TYR A 11 -8.38 -24.38 -12.13
N LEU A 12 -8.31 -23.23 -12.78
CA LEU A 12 -8.75 -23.05 -14.17
C LEU A 12 -7.97 -23.97 -15.13
N SER A 13 -6.67 -24.06 -14.96
CA SER A 13 -5.81 -24.94 -15.75
C SER A 13 -6.23 -26.40 -15.60
N ASN A 14 -6.47 -26.87 -14.36
CA ASN A 14 -6.91 -28.25 -14.10
C ASN A 14 -8.29 -28.53 -14.71
N ILE A 15 -9.26 -27.61 -14.56
CA ILE A 15 -10.60 -27.78 -15.16
C ILE A 15 -10.54 -27.86 -16.69
N ILE A 16 -9.71 -27.02 -17.33
CA ILE A 16 -9.56 -27.03 -18.79
C ILE A 16 -8.86 -28.31 -19.25
N HIS A 17 -7.84 -28.79 -18.50
CA HIS A 17 -7.19 -30.07 -18.79
C HIS A 17 -8.14 -31.26 -18.65
N ASP A 18 -8.95 -31.32 -17.60
CA ASP A 18 -9.95 -32.38 -17.39
C ASP A 18 -10.99 -32.35 -18.52
N TYR A 19 -11.50 -31.17 -18.86
CA TYR A 19 -12.46 -31.02 -19.96
C TYR A 19 -11.87 -31.39 -21.33
N ALA A 20 -10.61 -31.01 -21.59
CA ALA A 20 -9.89 -31.41 -22.80
C ALA A 20 -9.68 -32.93 -22.87
N GLY A 21 -9.52 -33.59 -21.70
CA GLY A 21 -9.43 -35.05 -21.62
C GLY A 21 -10.75 -35.78 -21.92
N GLU A 22 -11.90 -35.18 -21.58
CA GLU A 22 -13.23 -35.75 -21.86
C GLU A 22 -13.64 -35.64 -23.32
N ILE A 23 -13.11 -34.65 -24.08
CA ILE A 23 -13.44 -34.44 -25.52
C ILE A 23 -12.64 -35.38 -26.45
N LYS A 24 -11.90 -36.38 -25.93
CA LYS A 24 -11.17 -37.30 -26.79
C LYS A 24 -12.12 -38.02 -27.74
N PRO A 25 -12.01 -37.82 -29.06
CA PRO A 25 -12.78 -38.64 -30.02
C PRO A 25 -12.28 -40.08 -29.92
N SER A 26 -13.22 -40.99 -29.82
CA SER A 26 -12.99 -42.45 -29.74
C SER A 26 -12.46 -43.03 -31.06
N ASP A 27 -11.89 -42.24 -31.95
CA ASP A 27 -11.45 -42.69 -33.25
C ASP A 27 -9.92 -42.61 -33.39
N ASN A 28 -9.34 -43.72 -33.76
CA ASN A 28 -7.90 -44.03 -33.83
C ASN A 28 -7.22 -43.33 -35.02
N SER A 29 -7.62 -42.12 -35.40
CA SER A 29 -6.93 -41.32 -36.39
C SER A 29 -5.78 -40.55 -35.76
N ILE A 30 -4.59 -40.63 -36.36
CA ILE A 30 -3.35 -39.95 -36.01
C ILE A 30 -3.53 -38.44 -36.25
N ILE A 31 -4.37 -37.81 -35.47
CA ILE A 31 -4.50 -36.35 -35.41
C ILE A 31 -3.68 -35.94 -34.20
N SER A 32 -2.60 -35.21 -34.44
CA SER A 32 -1.82 -34.51 -33.42
C SER A 32 -2.76 -33.85 -32.42
N GLU A 33 -2.78 -34.36 -31.17
CA GLU A 33 -3.63 -33.83 -30.12
C GLU A 33 -3.37 -32.30 -29.99
N PRO A 34 -4.41 -31.45 -30.08
CA PRO A 34 -4.22 -30.03 -29.85
C PRO A 34 -3.79 -29.84 -28.39
N LYS A 35 -2.48 -29.61 -28.19
CA LYS A 35 -1.92 -29.31 -26.88
C LYS A 35 -2.36 -27.91 -26.50
N ILE A 36 -3.36 -27.82 -25.62
CA ILE A 36 -3.77 -26.53 -25.05
C ILE A 36 -2.71 -26.15 -24.04
N GLU A 37 -1.83 -25.22 -24.42
CA GLU A 37 -0.81 -24.66 -23.56
C GLU A 37 -1.37 -23.36 -22.96
N ILE A 38 -1.66 -23.39 -21.64
CA ILE A 38 -2.18 -22.23 -20.91
C ILE A 38 -0.97 -21.42 -20.42
N ASP A 39 -0.65 -20.35 -21.14
CA ASP A 39 0.37 -19.38 -20.72
C ASP A 39 -0.28 -18.28 -19.88
N THR A 40 0.07 -18.26 -18.59
CA THR A 40 -0.39 -17.20 -17.66
C THR A 40 0.56 -16.01 -17.73
N GLN A 41 0.21 -14.99 -18.52
CA GLN A 41 1.00 -13.77 -18.59
C GLN A 41 0.61 -12.76 -17.52
N GLY A 42 1.56 -12.41 -16.65
CA GLY A 42 1.46 -11.26 -15.76
C GLY A 42 1.56 -9.95 -16.54
N ARG A 43 0.44 -9.30 -16.83
CA ARG A 43 0.38 -8.09 -17.68
C ARG A 43 1.33 -6.96 -17.26
N PHE A 44 1.56 -6.80 -15.95
CA PHE A 44 2.41 -5.75 -15.38
C PHE A 44 3.77 -6.25 -14.87
N ASN A 45 3.95 -7.57 -14.79
CA ASN A 45 5.20 -8.20 -14.36
C ASN A 45 5.35 -9.55 -15.06
N PRO A 46 5.74 -9.57 -16.38
CA PRO A 46 5.82 -10.79 -17.17
C PRO A 46 6.83 -11.80 -16.62
N HIS A 47 7.88 -11.32 -15.97
CA HIS A 47 8.97 -12.16 -15.43
C HIS A 47 8.78 -12.52 -13.95
N LEU A 48 7.65 -12.11 -13.32
CA LEU A 48 7.37 -12.29 -11.89
C LEU A 48 8.50 -11.76 -10.99
N ASP A 49 9.16 -10.69 -11.43
CA ASP A 49 10.25 -10.06 -10.68
C ASP A 49 9.70 -9.48 -9.37
N TYR A 50 10.15 -10.05 -8.28
CA TYR A 50 9.75 -9.65 -6.93
C TYR A 50 10.02 -8.17 -6.62
N LYS A 51 11.09 -7.61 -7.21
CA LYS A 51 11.49 -6.20 -7.02
C LYS A 51 10.42 -5.21 -7.50
N ILE A 52 9.74 -5.52 -8.61
CA ILE A 52 8.70 -4.65 -9.20
C ILE A 52 7.50 -4.50 -8.25
N PHE A 53 7.24 -5.52 -7.44
CA PHE A 53 6.16 -5.49 -6.45
C PHE A 53 6.64 -4.93 -5.10
N MET A 54 7.79 -5.40 -4.59
CA MET A 54 8.27 -5.07 -3.24
C MET A 54 8.68 -3.63 -3.08
N VAL A 55 9.37 -3.04 -4.07
CA VAL A 55 9.89 -1.68 -3.93
C VAL A 55 8.76 -0.65 -3.77
N PRO A 56 7.71 -0.61 -4.62
CA PRO A 56 6.57 0.28 -4.40
C PRO A 56 5.80 -0.02 -3.11
N ALA A 57 5.67 -1.30 -2.74
CA ALA A 57 4.99 -1.69 -1.49
C ALA A 57 5.70 -1.14 -0.26
N LEU A 58 7.04 -1.26 -0.19
CA LEU A 58 7.84 -0.70 0.89
C LEU A 58 7.77 0.83 0.92
N MET A 59 7.75 1.50 -0.23
CA MET A 59 7.57 2.95 -0.31
C MET A 59 6.21 3.38 0.26
N ALA A 60 5.13 2.71 -0.11
CA ALA A 60 3.80 2.97 0.44
C ALA A 60 3.75 2.72 1.95
N GLN A 61 4.38 1.66 2.43
CA GLN A 61 4.52 1.33 3.85
C GLN A 61 5.24 2.43 4.63
N LEU A 62 6.36 2.94 4.11
CA LEU A 62 7.10 4.04 4.73
C LEU A 62 6.28 5.32 4.78
N LEU A 63 5.57 5.67 3.71
CA LEU A 63 4.68 6.83 3.70
C LEU A 63 3.58 6.71 4.75
N MET A 64 2.99 5.52 4.89
CA MET A 64 1.96 5.24 5.88
C MET A 64 2.49 5.40 7.31
N MET A 65 3.68 4.88 7.60
CA MET A 65 4.30 5.04 8.92
C MET A 65 4.64 6.51 9.20
N LEU A 66 5.20 7.22 8.25
CA LEU A 66 5.60 8.60 8.45
C LEU A 66 4.42 9.57 8.55
N CYS A 67 3.47 9.47 7.61
CA CYS A 67 2.39 10.45 7.48
C CYS A 67 1.14 10.10 8.27
N GLY A 68 0.96 8.85 8.70
CA GLY A 68 -0.17 8.41 9.51
C GLY A 68 0.19 8.17 10.96
N PHE A 69 1.19 7.31 11.20
CA PHE A 69 1.55 6.86 12.54
C PHE A 69 2.21 7.97 13.38
N LEU A 70 3.23 8.66 12.85
CA LEU A 70 3.95 9.68 13.62
C LEU A 70 3.09 10.89 13.99
N PRO A 71 2.28 11.48 13.10
CA PRO A 71 1.38 12.57 13.49
C PRO A 71 0.35 12.15 14.54
N ALA A 72 -0.20 10.93 14.43
CA ALA A 72 -1.12 10.41 15.43
C ALA A 72 -0.48 10.35 16.82
N LEU A 73 0.72 9.78 16.91
CA LEU A 73 1.47 9.72 18.17
C LEU A 73 1.82 11.11 18.71
N ASN A 74 2.23 12.04 17.84
CA ASN A 74 2.57 13.39 18.26
C ASN A 74 1.38 14.12 18.90
N ILE A 75 0.19 13.98 18.33
CA ILE A 75 -1.04 14.59 18.88
C ILE A 75 -1.45 13.93 20.20
N VAL A 76 -1.37 12.59 20.29
CA VAL A 76 -1.70 11.87 21.52
C VAL A 76 -0.71 12.16 22.62
N SER A 77 0.59 12.31 22.30
CA SER A 77 1.63 12.73 23.25
C SER A 77 1.27 14.06 23.91
N GLU A 78 0.77 15.04 23.16
CA GLU A 78 0.35 16.32 23.70
C GLU A 78 -0.89 16.21 24.59
N LYS A 79 -1.79 15.27 24.33
CA LYS A 79 -2.89 14.96 25.24
C LYS A 79 -2.38 14.36 26.55
N GLU A 80 -1.50 13.38 26.45
CA GLU A 80 -0.96 12.65 27.60
C GLU A 80 -0.18 13.59 28.54
N PHE A 81 0.58 14.54 27.97
CA PHE A 81 1.31 15.55 28.73
C PHE A 81 0.47 16.76 29.17
N GLY A 82 -0.81 16.82 28.78
CA GLY A 82 -1.71 17.93 29.15
C GLY A 82 -1.47 19.24 28.42
N THR A 83 -0.56 19.28 27.43
CA THR A 83 -0.24 20.49 26.66
C THR A 83 -1.40 20.97 25.79
N ILE A 84 -2.32 20.09 25.42
CA ILE A 84 -3.54 20.45 24.68
C ILE A 84 -4.43 21.40 25.47
N GLU A 85 -4.49 21.30 26.79
CA GLU A 85 -5.27 22.21 27.63
C GLU A 85 -4.72 23.64 27.56
N GLN A 86 -3.40 23.80 27.51
CA GLN A 86 -2.76 25.10 27.33
C GLN A 86 -3.06 25.71 25.96
N ILE A 87 -3.17 24.90 24.92
CA ILE A 87 -3.51 25.36 23.56
C ILE A 87 -4.97 25.80 23.50
N ASN A 88 -5.87 25.15 24.23
CA ASN A 88 -7.29 25.48 24.25
C ASN A 88 -7.60 26.87 24.87
N VAL A 89 -6.70 27.43 25.67
CA VAL A 89 -6.85 28.82 26.21
C VAL A 89 -6.20 29.88 25.30
N THR A 90 -5.53 29.47 24.24
CA THR A 90 -4.98 30.38 23.23
C THR A 90 -6.02 30.69 22.14
N PRO A 91 -5.97 31.88 21.49
CA PRO A 91 -6.91 32.26 20.42
C PRO A 91 -6.63 31.53 19.08
N VAL A 92 -5.95 30.39 19.10
CA VAL A 92 -5.62 29.60 17.90
C VAL A 92 -6.77 28.66 17.55
N SER A 93 -7.21 28.66 16.28
CA SER A 93 -8.24 27.73 15.85
C SER A 93 -7.75 26.27 15.87
N LYS A 94 -8.61 25.33 16.24
CA LYS A 94 -8.29 23.89 16.28
C LYS A 94 -7.81 23.37 14.90
N PHE A 95 -8.38 23.90 13.84
CA PHE A 95 -8.01 23.54 12.48
C PHE A 95 -6.57 23.98 12.13
N THR A 96 -6.22 25.22 12.51
CA THR A 96 -4.86 25.74 12.32
C THR A 96 -3.83 24.90 13.08
N PHE A 97 -4.16 24.53 14.32
CA PHE A 97 -3.30 23.65 15.14
C PHE A 97 -3.06 22.30 14.47
N ILE A 98 -4.13 21.63 14.01
CA ILE A 98 -4.04 20.33 13.34
C ILE A 98 -3.21 20.44 12.06
N LEU A 99 -3.46 21.45 11.21
CA LEU A 99 -2.70 21.64 9.98
C LEU A 99 -1.23 21.93 10.25
N ALA A 100 -0.92 22.77 11.24
CA ALA A 100 0.47 23.05 11.63
C ALA A 100 1.23 21.77 12.02
N LYS A 101 0.55 20.78 12.59
CA LYS A 101 1.13 19.48 12.91
C LYS A 101 1.27 18.57 11.70
N LEU A 102 0.32 18.57 10.78
CA LEU A 102 0.31 17.66 9.63
C LEU A 102 1.21 18.10 8.49
N ILE A 103 1.29 19.40 8.19
CA ILE A 103 2.05 19.95 7.06
C ILE A 103 3.52 19.49 7.07
N PRO A 104 4.28 19.52 8.18
CA PRO A 104 5.66 19.03 8.19
C PRO A 104 5.78 17.56 7.79
N TYR A 105 4.85 16.72 8.23
CA TYR A 105 4.84 15.29 7.86
C TYR A 105 4.48 15.07 6.40
N TRP A 106 3.59 15.89 5.81
CA TRP A 106 3.27 15.83 4.40
C TRP A 106 4.47 16.19 3.52
N ILE A 107 5.19 17.26 3.90
CA ILE A 107 6.42 17.66 3.22
C ILE A 107 7.48 16.57 3.33
N ALA A 108 7.70 16.03 4.53
CA ALA A 108 8.64 14.94 4.76
C ALA A 108 8.26 13.68 3.96
N GLY A 109 6.96 13.35 3.88
CA GLY A 109 6.44 12.24 3.08
C GLY A 109 6.76 12.39 1.58
N LEU A 110 6.57 13.58 1.02
CA LEU A 110 6.93 13.86 -0.39
C LEU A 110 8.44 13.79 -0.64
N ILE A 111 9.26 14.24 0.31
CA ILE A 111 10.72 14.12 0.23
C ILE A 111 11.13 12.65 0.24
N ILE A 112 10.59 11.85 1.17
CA ILE A 112 10.89 10.40 1.25
C ILE A 112 10.42 9.68 -0.01
N LEU A 113 9.25 10.03 -0.56
CA LEU A 113 8.80 9.49 -1.84
C LEU A 113 9.80 9.78 -2.96
N THR A 114 10.29 11.01 -3.04
CA THR A 114 11.29 11.41 -4.04
C THR A 114 12.59 10.61 -3.90
N ILE A 115 13.09 10.49 -2.67
CA ILE A 115 14.28 9.67 -2.36
C ILE A 115 14.03 8.22 -2.73
N GLY A 116 12.86 7.67 -2.39
CA GLY A 116 12.47 6.30 -2.72
C GLY A 116 12.44 6.03 -4.22
N ILE A 117 11.87 6.95 -5.02
CA ILE A 117 11.88 6.85 -6.49
C ILE A 117 13.31 6.89 -7.03
N LEU A 118 14.15 7.78 -6.50
CA LEU A 118 15.55 7.89 -6.90
C LEU A 118 16.31 6.58 -6.60
N LEU A 119 16.14 6.02 -5.40
CA LEU A 119 16.74 4.75 -5.01
C LEU A 119 16.23 3.59 -5.89
N ALA A 120 14.92 3.55 -6.17
CA ALA A 120 14.33 2.55 -7.04
C ALA A 120 14.97 2.58 -8.43
N ARG A 121 15.25 3.77 -8.96
CA ARG A 121 15.89 3.95 -10.27
C ARG A 121 17.37 3.61 -10.25
N VAL A 122 18.11 4.09 -9.25
CA VAL A 122 19.59 3.95 -9.20
C VAL A 122 20.01 2.54 -8.79
N VAL A 123 19.35 1.95 -7.79
CA VAL A 123 19.75 0.66 -7.21
C VAL A 123 19.10 -0.51 -7.94
N TYR A 124 17.82 -0.39 -8.27
CA TYR A 124 17.04 -1.49 -8.85
C TYR A 124 16.78 -1.35 -10.35
N GLY A 125 17.14 -0.20 -10.96
CA GLY A 125 16.85 0.07 -12.37
C GLY A 125 15.35 0.19 -12.68
N LEU A 126 14.51 0.35 -11.66
CA LEU A 126 13.06 0.46 -11.80
C LEU A 126 12.68 1.91 -12.11
N SER A 127 11.96 2.12 -13.19
CA SER A 127 11.37 3.42 -13.54
C SER A 127 9.85 3.31 -13.59
N PRO A 128 9.11 4.32 -13.10
CA PRO A 128 7.66 4.34 -13.27
C PRO A 128 7.30 4.34 -14.75
N ALA A 129 6.37 3.48 -15.14
CA ALA A 129 5.90 3.38 -16.53
C ALA A 129 5.00 4.54 -16.96
N GLY A 130 4.52 5.35 -15.99
CA GLY A 130 3.62 6.48 -16.21
C GLY A 130 4.27 7.84 -15.91
N PRO A 131 3.52 8.94 -16.15
CA PRO A 131 4.00 10.28 -15.86
C PRO A 131 4.18 10.48 -14.35
N LEU A 132 5.34 11.00 -13.94
CA LEU A 132 5.69 11.21 -12.53
C LEU A 132 4.70 12.10 -11.78
N TRP A 133 4.13 13.12 -12.44
CA TRP A 133 3.18 14.03 -11.80
C TRP A 133 1.93 13.30 -11.28
N LEU A 134 1.47 12.27 -12.00
CA LEU A 134 0.33 11.45 -11.60
C LEU A 134 0.66 10.63 -10.34
N LEU A 135 1.88 10.10 -10.27
CA LEU A 135 2.36 9.38 -9.09
C LEU A 135 2.38 10.29 -7.86
N TYR A 136 2.93 11.52 -8.00
CA TYR A 136 2.93 12.50 -6.90
C TYR A 136 1.53 12.93 -6.48
N PHE A 137 0.62 13.10 -7.44
CA PHE A 137 -0.78 13.44 -7.17
C PHE A 137 -1.48 12.36 -6.32
N PHE A 138 -1.37 11.10 -6.73
CA PHE A 138 -1.94 9.99 -5.96
C PHE A 138 -1.24 9.78 -4.62
N ALA A 139 0.07 9.98 -4.54
CA ALA A 139 0.80 9.92 -3.28
C ALA A 139 0.34 11.02 -2.32
N LEU A 140 0.09 12.22 -2.79
CA LEU A 140 -0.45 13.32 -1.98
C LEU A 140 -1.85 13.00 -1.46
N LEU A 141 -2.74 12.47 -2.31
CA LEU A 141 -4.06 12.00 -1.86
C LEU A 141 -3.92 10.90 -0.80
N PHE A 142 -3.03 9.95 -1.01
CA PHE A 142 -2.75 8.88 -0.05
C PHE A 142 -2.26 9.44 1.28
N ILE A 143 -1.31 10.38 1.28
CA ILE A 143 -0.78 11.05 2.46
C ILE A 143 -1.90 11.74 3.25
N VAL A 144 -2.79 12.47 2.57
CA VAL A 144 -3.92 13.17 3.20
C VAL A 144 -4.88 12.17 3.84
N VAL A 145 -5.23 11.08 3.15
CA VAL A 145 -6.13 10.05 3.68
C VAL A 145 -5.53 9.36 4.90
N ILE A 146 -4.26 8.94 4.82
CA ILE A 146 -3.58 8.25 5.93
C ILE A 146 -3.40 9.19 7.13
N SER A 147 -3.06 10.45 6.92
CA SER A 147 -2.98 11.42 8.01
C SER A 147 -4.34 11.69 8.65
N GLY A 148 -5.42 11.69 7.85
CA GLY A 148 -6.79 11.74 8.36
C GLY A 148 -7.13 10.55 9.26
N MET A 149 -6.75 9.34 8.88
CA MET A 149 -6.88 8.14 9.73
C MET A 149 -6.08 8.30 11.04
N GLY A 150 -4.86 8.81 10.97
CA GLY A 150 -4.04 9.11 12.14
C GLY A 150 -4.73 10.10 13.09
N LEU A 151 -5.39 11.14 12.57
CA LEU A 151 -6.19 12.08 13.36
C LEU A 151 -7.37 11.39 14.05
N VAL A 152 -8.09 10.51 13.36
CA VAL A 152 -9.20 9.75 13.95
C VAL A 152 -8.69 8.92 15.12
N VAL A 153 -7.62 8.15 14.93
CA VAL A 153 -7.01 7.35 16.00
C VAL A 153 -6.55 8.23 17.16
N SER A 154 -5.91 9.37 16.89
CA SER A 154 -5.46 10.29 17.93
C SER A 154 -6.60 10.88 18.74
N ASN A 155 -7.79 11.05 18.13
CA ASN A 155 -8.96 11.58 18.83
C ASN A 155 -9.50 10.60 19.87
N TYR A 156 -9.55 9.31 19.53
CA TYR A 156 -10.05 8.25 20.41
C TYR A 156 -9.03 7.73 21.42
N SER A 157 -7.74 7.91 21.17
CA SER A 157 -6.68 7.44 22.07
C SER A 157 -6.38 8.45 23.16
N GLN A 158 -6.20 7.96 24.41
CA GLN A 158 -5.85 8.78 25.57
C GLN A 158 -4.35 8.71 25.89
N THR A 159 -3.70 7.60 25.54
CA THR A 159 -2.27 7.38 25.80
C THR A 159 -1.54 7.03 24.50
N MET A 160 -0.24 7.36 24.43
CA MET A 160 0.61 7.01 23.29
C MET A 160 0.60 5.51 23.05
N GLN A 161 0.64 4.71 24.11
CA GLN A 161 0.64 3.25 23.99
C GLN A 161 -0.63 2.72 23.30
N GLN A 162 -1.79 3.26 23.69
CA GLN A 162 -3.06 2.91 23.06
C GLN A 162 -3.07 3.29 21.57
N ALA A 163 -2.62 4.50 21.23
CA ALA A 163 -2.52 4.95 19.85
C ALA A 163 -1.59 4.05 19.01
N MET A 164 -0.44 3.65 19.59
CA MET A 164 0.50 2.74 18.93
C MET A 164 -0.16 1.40 18.57
N PHE A 165 -0.86 0.76 19.50
CA PHE A 165 -1.53 -0.52 19.25
C PHE A 165 -2.61 -0.39 18.17
N VAL A 166 -3.46 0.64 18.25
CA VAL A 166 -4.52 0.86 17.27
C VAL A 166 -3.95 1.13 15.89
N MET A 167 -2.94 2.00 15.77
CA MET A 167 -2.29 2.29 14.49
C MET A 167 -1.59 1.06 13.92
N PHE A 168 -0.91 0.27 14.76
CA PHE A 168 -0.26 -0.96 14.32
C PHE A 168 -1.27 -1.99 13.80
N PHE A 169 -2.43 -2.10 14.44
CA PHE A 169 -3.52 -2.95 13.98
C PHE A 169 -4.04 -2.52 12.59
N PHE A 170 -4.23 -1.22 12.37
CA PHE A 170 -4.61 -0.70 11.04
C PHE A 170 -3.52 -0.96 10.00
N LEU A 171 -2.24 -0.79 10.35
CA LEU A 171 -1.11 -1.10 9.48
C LEU A 171 -1.15 -2.56 9.01
N ILE A 172 -1.35 -3.50 9.93
CA ILE A 172 -1.42 -4.94 9.61
C ILE A 172 -2.61 -5.22 8.69
N ILE A 173 -3.79 -4.67 8.98
CA ILE A 173 -4.99 -4.89 8.13
C ILE A 173 -4.74 -4.41 6.71
N ILE A 174 -4.20 -3.20 6.54
CA ILE A 174 -3.94 -2.63 5.21
C ILE A 174 -2.85 -3.43 4.48
N MET A 175 -1.86 -3.93 5.19
CA MET A 175 -0.79 -4.76 4.62
C MET A 175 -1.30 -6.13 4.15
N LEU A 176 -2.27 -6.72 4.86
CA LEU A 176 -2.83 -8.03 4.53
C LEU A 176 -3.93 -7.98 3.47
N MET A 177 -4.60 -6.84 3.30
CA MET A 177 -5.70 -6.63 2.36
C MET A 177 -5.18 -6.37 0.93
#